data_84147faadc975be0ecc81fe1aec16d0b
#
_entry.id   84147faadc975be0ecc81fe1aec16d0b
#
_cell.length_a   1.000
_cell.length_b   1.000
_cell.length_c   1.000
_cell.angle_alpha   90.00
_cell.angle_beta   90.00
_cell.angle_gamma   90.00
#
_symmetry.space_group_name_H-M   'P 1'
#
loop_
_entity.id
_entity.type
_entity.pdbx_description
1 polymer ?
#
loop_
_entity_poly.entity_id
_entity_poly.type
_entity_poly.pdbx_seq_one_letter_code
_entity_poly.pdbx_strand_id
1 'polypeptide(L)'
;MIPSATYRIQFRNGMTFDRVAALVPYLKDLGISHLYASPVFTATAGSTHGYDVTNPNEIDPAIGGREGFDRMAAALRQAGMGLILDIVPNHMSTSLENLWWRDVIEYGQQSRYFRYFDIDGSRPLTLPFLGDTFEAELEKGAIALKRDPVTNKVALVYYDAEYPLNPGTYSEDKSIAELHEAQSWRLMSWREAPKQLSWRRFFEITGLVGVRVEDDAVFDDSHRLILELVHAGVVDGLRIDHVDGLADPLGYLQRLREKTGPDCYITVEKILAKGEQLPADWPVSGTTGYEFIASLAEVLVDDDNLSRLETIHDETLGITVDRHAELRDAKGLMTDRNFEGEFTTLLNLADDLARRNEVALPREEIRHALRELLIAFPVYRTYGTREGLTPSDVALLNRVVAGVETSEAALSLIVRILTGDLLEDCRESAALFRTRFQQLTGPLMAKSVEDTLFFRHNLELALNEVGADPTPRAFSLSRFHQEMRIRLARQPDALLGTSTHDTKRGEDARARLYTLTEAPERWGENLT
;
A
#
# COMPACT_ATOMS: atom_id res chain seq x y z
N MET A 1 -12.79 -22.17 8.68
CA MET A 1 -14.24 -21.85 8.98
C MET A 1 -14.53 -20.46 8.44
N ILE A 2 -15.66 -20.27 7.72
CA ILE A 2 -16.06 -18.94 7.21
C ILE A 2 -16.58 -18.09 8.37
N PRO A 3 -16.10 -16.86 8.58
CA PRO A 3 -16.57 -15.99 9.63
C PRO A 3 -18.02 -15.53 9.39
N SER A 4 -18.87 -15.61 10.40
CA SER A 4 -20.22 -15.02 10.38
C SER A 4 -20.24 -13.60 10.93
N ALA A 5 -19.36 -13.28 11.86
CA ALA A 5 -19.12 -11.93 12.37
C ALA A 5 -17.69 -11.82 12.88
N THR A 6 -17.01 -10.72 12.58
CA THR A 6 -15.65 -10.45 13.04
C THR A 6 -15.60 -9.21 13.90
N TYR A 7 -14.64 -9.18 14.83
CA TYR A 7 -14.31 -7.99 15.59
C TYR A 7 -12.81 -7.73 15.44
N ARG A 8 -12.45 -6.57 14.85
CA ARG A 8 -11.03 -6.21 14.70
C ARG A 8 -10.51 -5.58 15.99
N ILE A 9 -9.39 -6.10 16.48
CA ILE A 9 -8.66 -5.52 17.59
C ILE A 9 -7.30 -5.03 17.11
N GLN A 10 -7.02 -3.76 17.40
CA GLN A 10 -5.70 -3.16 17.26
C GLN A 10 -4.89 -3.48 18.51
N PHE A 11 -3.88 -4.35 18.37
CA PHE A 11 -2.88 -4.56 19.42
C PHE A 11 -1.97 -3.34 19.52
N ARG A 12 -1.26 -3.19 20.64
CA ARG A 12 -0.38 -2.06 20.98
C ARG A 12 -1.07 -1.00 21.83
N ASN A 13 -0.38 0.05 22.23
CA ASN A 13 -0.89 1.08 23.13
C ASN A 13 -1.57 0.52 24.39
N GLY A 14 -0.95 -0.53 24.98
CA GLY A 14 -1.48 -1.21 26.15
C GLY A 14 -2.48 -2.34 25.87
N MET A 15 -2.93 -2.54 24.63
CA MET A 15 -3.70 -3.71 24.24
C MET A 15 -2.75 -4.87 23.94
N THR A 16 -2.75 -5.88 24.79
CA THR A 16 -1.91 -7.09 24.72
C THR A 16 -2.76 -8.33 24.48
N PHE A 17 -2.12 -9.45 24.17
CA PHE A 17 -2.81 -10.74 24.01
C PHE A 17 -3.57 -11.16 25.27
N ASP A 18 -3.01 -10.94 26.46
CA ASP A 18 -3.68 -11.27 27.72
C ASP A 18 -4.92 -10.40 27.96
N ARG A 19 -4.88 -9.12 27.59
CA ARG A 19 -6.08 -8.25 27.66
C ARG A 19 -7.16 -8.72 26.70
N VAL A 20 -6.79 -9.13 25.49
CA VAL A 20 -7.75 -9.69 24.52
C VAL A 20 -8.30 -11.02 24.99
N ALA A 21 -7.48 -11.91 25.58
CA ALA A 21 -7.95 -13.15 26.16
C ALA A 21 -9.04 -12.90 27.23
N ALA A 22 -8.90 -11.85 28.03
CA ALA A 22 -9.91 -11.45 29.02
C ALA A 22 -11.22 -10.90 28.38
N LEU A 23 -11.16 -10.39 27.13
CA LEU A 23 -12.32 -9.92 26.39
C LEU A 23 -13.09 -11.04 25.65
N VAL A 24 -12.51 -12.23 25.52
CA VAL A 24 -13.13 -13.33 24.75
C VAL A 24 -14.57 -13.65 25.22
N PRO A 25 -14.91 -13.71 26.51
CA PRO A 25 -16.30 -13.94 26.93
C PRO A 25 -17.25 -12.86 26.41
N TYR A 26 -16.87 -11.58 26.51
CA TYR A 26 -17.65 -10.45 25.99
C TYR A 26 -17.85 -10.56 24.47
N LEU A 27 -16.79 -10.84 23.70
CA LEU A 27 -16.87 -11.00 22.25
C LEU A 27 -17.79 -12.17 21.86
N LYS A 28 -17.74 -13.26 22.63
CA LYS A 28 -18.64 -14.40 22.44
C LYS A 28 -20.10 -14.04 22.69
N ASP A 29 -20.39 -13.32 23.77
CA ASP A 29 -21.74 -12.86 24.12
C ASP A 29 -22.27 -11.85 23.08
N LEU A 30 -21.37 -11.05 22.47
CA LEU A 30 -21.69 -10.15 21.36
C LEU A 30 -22.02 -10.91 20.04
N GLY A 31 -21.76 -12.22 19.97
CA GLY A 31 -22.02 -13.04 18.79
C GLY A 31 -20.89 -13.07 17.78
N ILE A 32 -19.69 -12.64 18.17
CA ILE A 32 -18.50 -12.66 17.29
C ILE A 32 -18.05 -14.10 17.08
N SER A 33 -17.87 -14.49 15.83
CA SER A 33 -17.37 -15.82 15.46
C SER A 33 -15.85 -15.87 15.34
N HIS A 34 -15.20 -14.76 14.94
CA HIS A 34 -13.75 -14.69 14.75
C HIS A 34 -13.18 -13.38 15.27
N LEU A 35 -12.07 -13.47 15.99
CA LEU A 35 -11.22 -12.31 16.23
C LEU A 35 -10.46 -11.98 14.94
N TYR A 36 -10.50 -10.72 14.52
CA TYR A 36 -9.64 -10.18 13.45
C TYR A 36 -8.52 -9.39 14.12
N ALA A 37 -7.32 -9.96 14.15
CA ALA A 37 -6.15 -9.37 14.81
C ALA A 37 -5.40 -8.45 13.86
N SER A 38 -5.06 -7.23 14.31
CA SER A 38 -4.04 -6.40 13.65
C SER A 38 -2.69 -7.15 13.60
N PRO A 39 -1.69 -6.68 12.81
CA PRO A 39 -0.41 -7.40 12.71
C PRO A 39 0.22 -7.71 14.07
N VAL A 40 0.56 -8.99 14.28
CA VAL A 40 1.04 -9.52 15.58
C VAL A 40 2.55 -9.80 15.61
N PHE A 41 3.23 -9.66 14.46
CA PHE A 41 4.66 -9.94 14.36
C PHE A 41 5.48 -8.76 14.89
N THR A 42 6.75 -9.03 15.22
CA THR A 42 7.66 -8.02 15.76
C THR A 42 7.80 -6.85 14.80
N ALA A 43 7.49 -5.66 15.29
CA ALA A 43 7.51 -4.41 14.56
C ALA A 43 8.51 -3.44 15.20
N THR A 44 8.73 -2.28 14.57
CA THR A 44 9.61 -1.23 15.08
C THR A 44 9.23 -0.84 16.51
N ALA A 45 10.21 -0.64 17.38
CA ALA A 45 9.98 -0.22 18.76
C ALA A 45 9.11 1.04 18.82
N GLY A 46 8.08 0.99 19.65
CA GLY A 46 7.10 2.09 19.75
C GLY A 46 6.05 2.14 18.64
N SER A 47 6.02 1.17 17.72
CA SER A 47 4.96 1.06 16.72
C SER A 47 3.58 1.03 17.37
N THR A 48 2.65 1.83 16.83
CA THR A 48 1.27 1.90 17.30
C THR A 48 0.30 1.05 16.49
N HIS A 49 0.76 0.46 15.38
CA HIS A 49 -0.08 -0.27 14.41
C HIS A 49 0.46 -1.65 14.02
N GLY A 50 1.78 -1.89 14.01
CA GLY A 50 2.39 -3.17 13.69
C GLY A 50 2.61 -3.47 12.22
N TYR A 51 2.30 -2.55 11.29
CA TYR A 51 2.54 -2.74 9.86
C TYR A 51 4.00 -2.50 9.44
N ASP A 52 4.80 -1.91 10.31
CA ASP A 52 6.23 -1.69 10.16
C ASP A 52 7.05 -2.86 10.73
N VAL A 53 6.80 -4.05 10.17
CA VAL A 53 7.38 -5.30 10.62
C VAL A 53 8.90 -5.29 10.50
N THR A 54 9.60 -5.69 11.58
CA THR A 54 11.06 -5.87 11.62
C THR A 54 11.47 -7.33 11.61
N ASN A 55 10.59 -8.23 12.10
CA ASN A 55 10.81 -9.69 12.06
C ASN A 55 9.48 -10.43 11.85
N PRO A 56 9.22 -10.98 10.66
CA PRO A 56 7.99 -11.70 10.36
C PRO A 56 7.94 -13.11 10.98
N ASN A 57 9.04 -13.56 11.57
CA ASN A 57 9.20 -14.89 12.15
C ASN A 57 9.21 -14.91 13.69
N GLU A 58 8.70 -13.85 14.30
CA GLU A 58 8.58 -13.71 15.74
C GLU A 58 7.27 -13.02 16.11
N ILE A 59 6.54 -13.58 17.08
CA ILE A 59 5.40 -12.90 17.70
C ILE A 59 5.95 -11.78 18.59
N ASP A 60 5.43 -10.57 18.43
CA ASP A 60 5.99 -9.37 19.04
C ASP A 60 5.99 -9.45 20.58
N PRO A 61 7.18 -9.41 21.21
CA PRO A 61 7.30 -9.38 22.67
C PRO A 61 6.60 -8.19 23.33
N ALA A 62 6.50 -7.04 22.62
CA ALA A 62 5.88 -5.83 23.16
C ALA A 62 4.38 -5.96 23.42
N ILE A 63 3.71 -6.92 22.78
CA ILE A 63 2.27 -7.19 22.97
C ILE A 63 2.00 -8.53 23.68
N GLY A 64 3.05 -9.16 24.23
CA GLY A 64 2.94 -10.39 25.04
C GLY A 64 3.69 -11.60 24.52
N GLY A 65 4.33 -11.51 23.35
CA GLY A 65 5.15 -12.56 22.76
C GLY A 65 4.38 -13.86 22.46
N ARG A 66 5.11 -14.93 22.14
CA ARG A 66 4.54 -16.23 21.77
C ARG A 66 3.66 -16.79 22.88
N GLU A 67 4.07 -16.72 24.12
CA GLU A 67 3.30 -17.27 25.24
C GLU A 67 1.95 -16.57 25.43
N GLY A 68 1.93 -15.22 25.33
CA GLY A 68 0.69 -14.45 25.39
C GLY A 68 -0.24 -14.77 24.22
N PHE A 69 0.31 -14.88 23.02
CA PHE A 69 -0.42 -15.28 21.83
C PHE A 69 -1.05 -16.67 21.99
N ASP A 70 -0.31 -17.65 22.47
CA ASP A 70 -0.80 -19.01 22.67
C ASP A 70 -1.92 -19.05 23.72
N ARG A 71 -1.84 -18.26 24.82
CA ARG A 71 -2.94 -18.12 25.81
C ARG A 71 -4.19 -17.52 25.19
N MET A 72 -4.05 -16.47 24.41
CA MET A 72 -5.19 -15.83 23.70
C MET A 72 -5.85 -16.81 22.72
N ALA A 73 -5.04 -17.50 21.90
CA ALA A 73 -5.54 -18.48 20.94
C ALA A 73 -6.26 -19.66 21.63
N ALA A 74 -5.74 -20.11 22.76
CA ALA A 74 -6.41 -21.14 23.57
C ALA A 74 -7.77 -20.67 24.11
N ALA A 75 -7.87 -19.40 24.58
CA ALA A 75 -9.12 -18.82 25.05
C ALA A 75 -10.15 -18.69 23.91
N LEU A 76 -9.74 -18.23 22.71
CA LEU A 76 -10.60 -18.19 21.53
C LEU A 76 -11.13 -19.58 21.17
N ARG A 77 -10.27 -20.57 21.11
CA ARG A 77 -10.64 -21.95 20.79
C ARG A 77 -11.62 -22.54 21.81
N GLN A 78 -11.39 -22.31 23.11
CA GLN A 78 -12.32 -22.75 24.18
C GLN A 78 -13.71 -22.09 24.05
N ALA A 79 -13.76 -20.86 23.58
CA ALA A 79 -15.01 -20.16 23.29
C ALA A 79 -15.65 -20.58 21.94
N GLY A 80 -15.00 -21.44 21.15
CA GLY A 80 -15.44 -21.80 19.80
C GLY A 80 -15.34 -20.65 18.80
N MET A 81 -14.38 -19.75 19.01
CA MET A 81 -14.08 -18.62 18.13
C MET A 81 -12.83 -18.88 17.31
N GLY A 82 -12.83 -18.43 16.05
CA GLY A 82 -11.66 -18.48 15.18
C GLY A 82 -10.79 -17.23 15.27
N LEU A 83 -9.64 -17.28 14.60
CA LEU A 83 -8.65 -16.21 14.54
C LEU A 83 -8.26 -15.90 13.10
N ILE A 84 -8.39 -14.65 12.69
CA ILE A 84 -7.89 -14.10 11.42
C ILE A 84 -6.72 -13.17 11.73
N LEU A 85 -5.57 -13.39 11.08
CA LEU A 85 -4.40 -12.52 11.20
C LEU A 85 -4.32 -11.56 10.02
N ASP A 86 -4.03 -10.31 10.34
CA ASP A 86 -3.59 -9.31 9.36
C ASP A 86 -2.10 -9.49 9.08
N ILE A 87 -1.72 -9.76 7.85
CA ILE A 87 -0.34 -9.98 7.44
C ILE A 87 0.09 -9.00 6.36
N VAL A 88 1.37 -8.63 6.38
CA VAL A 88 1.94 -7.53 5.58
C VAL A 88 3.02 -8.07 4.63
N PRO A 89 2.65 -8.68 3.48
CA PRO A 89 3.65 -9.25 2.57
C PRO A 89 4.38 -8.21 1.72
N ASN A 90 3.79 -7.02 1.51
CA ASN A 90 4.29 -6.04 0.55
C ASN A 90 5.55 -5.30 1.01
N HIS A 91 5.74 -5.09 2.31
CA HIS A 91 6.82 -4.25 2.83
C HIS A 91 7.26 -4.64 4.23
N MET A 92 8.44 -4.17 4.63
CA MET A 92 8.99 -4.25 5.98
C MET A 92 9.60 -2.90 6.39
N SER A 93 9.85 -2.74 7.69
CA SER A 93 10.51 -1.53 8.22
C SER A 93 11.94 -1.37 7.71
N THR A 94 12.33 -0.12 7.43
CA THR A 94 13.73 0.30 7.19
C THR A 94 14.48 0.61 8.48
N SER A 95 13.88 0.41 9.64
CA SER A 95 14.58 0.49 10.92
C SER A 95 15.74 -0.50 10.97
N LEU A 96 16.83 -0.10 11.62
CA LEU A 96 17.99 -0.97 11.85
C LEU A 96 17.69 -2.14 12.83
N GLU A 97 16.52 -2.14 13.46
CA GLU A 97 15.98 -3.29 14.20
C GLU A 97 15.60 -4.44 13.26
N ASN A 98 15.29 -4.16 11.99
CA ASN A 98 15.11 -5.16 10.95
C ASN A 98 16.48 -5.74 10.57
N LEU A 99 16.78 -6.93 11.08
CA LEU A 99 18.09 -7.54 10.90
C LEU A 99 18.37 -7.91 9.42
N TRP A 100 17.34 -8.17 8.61
CA TRP A 100 17.51 -8.41 7.18
C TRP A 100 17.95 -7.13 6.45
N TRP A 101 17.31 -6.01 6.78
CA TRP A 101 17.65 -4.70 6.22
C TRP A 101 19.02 -4.22 6.68
N ARG A 102 19.33 -4.39 7.97
CA ARG A 102 20.64 -4.06 8.55
C ARG A 102 21.77 -4.85 7.88
N ASP A 103 21.55 -6.14 7.60
CA ASP A 103 22.52 -6.99 6.90
C ASP A 103 22.76 -6.48 5.45
N VAL A 104 21.70 -6.02 4.76
CA VAL A 104 21.83 -5.39 3.43
C VAL A 104 22.67 -4.11 3.50
N ILE A 105 22.50 -3.29 4.52
CA ILE A 105 23.31 -2.08 4.72
C ILE A 105 24.77 -2.49 4.97
N GLU A 106 25.03 -3.48 5.83
CA GLU A 106 26.40 -3.91 6.19
C GLU A 106 27.13 -4.58 5.03
N TYR A 107 26.45 -5.41 4.22
CA TYR A 107 27.13 -6.25 3.20
C TYR A 107 26.78 -5.87 1.76
N GLY A 108 25.88 -4.94 1.54
CA GLY A 108 25.43 -4.52 0.21
C GLY A 108 24.90 -5.72 -0.61
N GLN A 109 25.32 -5.81 -1.86
CA GLN A 109 24.91 -6.92 -2.76
C GLN A 109 25.44 -8.30 -2.35
N GLN A 110 26.37 -8.37 -1.40
CA GLN A 110 26.86 -9.64 -0.85
C GLN A 110 25.95 -10.20 0.25
N SER A 111 25.02 -9.40 0.77
CA SER A 111 24.02 -9.87 1.71
C SER A 111 23.11 -10.89 1.04
N ARG A 112 22.83 -11.99 1.72
CA ARG A 112 21.82 -12.96 1.27
C ARG A 112 20.42 -12.35 1.22
N TYR A 113 20.17 -11.29 2.00
CA TYR A 113 18.90 -10.58 2.07
C TYR A 113 18.75 -9.47 1.02
N PHE A 114 19.80 -9.17 0.23
CA PHE A 114 19.70 -8.15 -0.82
C PHE A 114 18.55 -8.45 -1.80
N ARG A 115 18.36 -9.72 -2.16
CA ARG A 115 17.28 -10.18 -3.04
C ARG A 115 15.90 -10.12 -2.40
N TYR A 116 15.80 -9.97 -1.05
CA TYR A 116 14.51 -9.93 -0.34
C TYR A 116 13.79 -8.62 -0.55
N PHE A 117 14.54 -7.56 -0.77
CA PHE A 117 14.02 -6.21 -0.94
C PHE A 117 14.07 -5.78 -2.40
N ASP A 118 13.13 -4.92 -2.75
CA ASP A 118 13.00 -4.40 -4.11
C ASP A 118 13.94 -3.20 -4.32
N ILE A 119 15.22 -3.51 -4.52
CA ILE A 119 16.34 -2.58 -4.60
C ILE A 119 16.88 -2.52 -6.04
N ASP A 120 17.15 -1.31 -6.55
CA ASP A 120 17.94 -1.08 -7.74
C ASP A 120 19.43 -1.26 -7.41
N GLY A 121 19.96 -2.43 -7.74
CA GLY A 121 21.36 -2.78 -7.49
C GLY A 121 22.37 -2.10 -8.42
N SER A 122 21.95 -1.29 -9.39
CA SER A 122 22.84 -0.58 -10.32
C SER A 122 23.54 0.63 -9.70
N ARG A 123 23.11 1.08 -8.52
CA ARG A 123 23.60 2.24 -7.79
C ARG A 123 23.64 1.99 -6.28
N PRO A 124 24.32 2.84 -5.49
CA PRO A 124 24.34 2.71 -4.04
C PRO A 124 22.95 2.72 -3.43
N LEU A 125 22.77 1.97 -2.33
CA LEU A 125 21.53 1.99 -1.55
C LEU A 125 21.35 3.37 -0.91
N THR A 126 20.26 4.06 -1.19
CA THR A 126 19.98 5.39 -0.63
C THR A 126 19.23 5.27 0.69
N LEU A 127 19.66 6.05 1.70
CA LEU A 127 19.11 6.08 3.04
C LEU A 127 18.67 7.50 3.39
N PRO A 128 17.39 7.87 3.12
CA PRO A 128 16.89 9.25 3.18
C PRO A 128 16.45 9.63 4.61
N PHE A 129 17.36 9.57 5.57
CA PHE A 129 17.03 9.77 6.98
C PHE A 129 17.67 11.02 7.60
N LEU A 130 18.47 11.76 6.83
CA LEU A 130 19.06 13.02 7.32
C LEU A 130 18.05 14.17 7.25
N GLY A 131 18.16 15.09 8.22
CA GLY A 131 17.38 16.32 8.27
C GLY A 131 17.77 17.32 7.16
N ASP A 132 19.05 17.28 6.74
CA ASP A 132 19.64 18.12 5.69
C ASP A 132 20.61 17.30 4.83
N THR A 133 21.40 17.93 3.94
CA THR A 133 22.43 17.22 3.17
C THR A 133 23.47 16.57 4.08
N PHE A 134 24.15 15.54 3.59
CA PHE A 134 25.19 14.85 4.38
C PHE A 134 26.28 15.82 4.85
N GLU A 135 26.72 16.72 3.97
CA GLU A 135 27.74 17.72 4.27
C GLU A 135 27.28 18.68 5.37
N ALA A 136 26.04 19.16 5.29
CA ALA A 136 25.48 20.08 6.28
C ALA A 136 25.35 19.41 7.67
N GLU A 137 24.89 18.15 7.71
CA GLU A 137 24.78 17.40 8.97
C GLU A 137 26.16 17.05 9.55
N LEU A 138 27.14 16.79 8.69
CA LEU A 138 28.55 16.57 9.11
C LEU A 138 29.16 17.84 9.69
N GLU A 139 28.98 19.01 9.06
CA GLU A 139 29.45 20.31 9.55
C GLU A 139 28.82 20.68 10.90
N LYS A 140 27.55 20.34 11.11
CA LYS A 140 26.85 20.51 12.40
C LYS A 140 27.40 19.57 13.50
N GLY A 141 28.23 18.58 13.14
CA GLY A 141 28.69 17.54 14.06
C GLY A 141 27.64 16.52 14.46
N ALA A 142 26.52 16.44 13.71
CA ALA A 142 25.46 15.47 13.94
C ALA A 142 25.82 14.05 13.48
N ILE A 143 26.83 13.92 12.60
CA ILE A 143 27.32 12.64 12.10
C ILE A 143 28.67 12.34 12.77
N ALA A 144 28.79 11.16 13.39
CA ALA A 144 29.98 10.72 14.09
C ALA A 144 30.30 9.25 13.81
N LEU A 145 31.49 8.81 14.24
CA LEU A 145 31.86 7.39 14.27
C LEU A 145 31.70 6.87 15.69
N LYS A 146 31.16 5.68 15.82
CA LYS A 146 31.06 4.94 17.08
C LYS A 146 31.65 3.53 16.89
N ARG A 147 32.48 3.14 17.85
CA ARG A 147 33.04 1.79 17.91
C ARG A 147 32.27 0.99 18.96
N ASP A 148 31.73 -0.15 18.56
CA ASP A 148 31.11 -1.10 19.48
C ASP A 148 32.19 -1.73 20.36
N PRO A 149 32.09 -1.64 21.70
CA PRO A 149 33.13 -2.14 22.61
C PRO A 149 33.21 -3.68 22.66
N VAL A 150 32.17 -4.39 22.24
CA VAL A 150 32.10 -5.86 22.29
C VAL A 150 32.60 -6.46 20.96
N THR A 151 32.06 -5.97 19.85
CA THR A 151 32.36 -6.52 18.51
C THR A 151 33.55 -5.83 17.85
N ASN A 152 34.00 -4.69 18.38
CA ASN A 152 35.02 -3.82 17.80
C ASN A 152 34.67 -3.27 16.41
N LYS A 153 33.43 -3.45 15.94
CA LYS A 153 32.96 -2.88 14.69
C LYS A 153 32.74 -1.38 14.81
N VAL A 154 32.98 -0.66 13.72
CA VAL A 154 32.73 0.78 13.63
C VAL A 154 31.47 1.02 12.82
N ALA A 155 30.63 1.93 13.32
CA ALA A 155 29.43 2.39 12.63
C ALA A 155 29.48 3.91 12.44
N LEU A 156 28.80 4.40 11.41
CA LEU A 156 28.49 5.80 11.25
C LEU A 156 27.18 6.08 11.99
N VAL A 157 27.20 7.08 12.87
CA VAL A 157 26.05 7.39 13.75
C VAL A 157 25.45 8.72 13.37
N TYR A 158 24.12 8.73 13.26
CA TYR A 158 23.31 9.96 13.16
C TYR A 158 22.21 9.89 14.21
N TYR A 159 22.30 10.73 15.24
CA TYR A 159 21.50 10.62 16.47
C TYR A 159 21.60 9.22 17.09
N ASP A 160 20.46 8.50 17.20
CA ASP A 160 20.41 7.16 17.78
C ASP A 160 20.60 6.03 16.73
N ALA A 161 20.65 6.37 15.44
CA ALA A 161 20.80 5.38 14.36
C ALA A 161 22.29 5.06 14.12
N GLU A 162 22.64 3.77 14.18
CA GLU A 162 23.99 3.25 14.01
C GLU A 162 24.10 2.46 12.69
N TYR A 163 24.56 3.13 11.62
CA TYR A 163 24.72 2.53 10.30
C TYR A 163 26.03 1.74 10.22
N PRO A 164 25.99 0.40 10.05
CA PRO A 164 27.21 -0.40 9.98
C PRO A 164 28.00 -0.06 8.71
N LEU A 165 29.32 0.05 8.86
CA LEU A 165 30.21 0.20 7.71
C LEU A 165 30.40 -1.14 7.00
N ASN A 166 30.54 -1.08 5.66
CA ASN A 166 30.84 -2.29 4.89
C ASN A 166 32.21 -2.88 5.30
N PRO A 167 32.32 -4.21 5.38
CA PRO A 167 33.57 -4.87 5.79
C PRO A 167 34.78 -4.41 4.97
N GLY A 168 35.88 -4.09 5.68
CA GLY A 168 37.12 -3.69 5.05
C GLY A 168 37.20 -2.25 4.55
N THR A 169 36.15 -1.42 4.74
CA THR A 169 36.16 -0.01 4.31
C THR A 169 36.70 0.94 5.38
N TYR A 170 36.66 0.54 6.65
CA TYR A 170 37.15 1.35 7.77
C TYR A 170 38.68 1.45 7.77
N SER A 171 39.19 2.68 7.93
CA SER A 171 40.59 2.99 8.20
C SER A 171 40.64 4.25 9.11
N GLU A 172 41.58 4.30 10.04
CA GLU A 172 41.69 5.42 10.99
C GLU A 172 42.18 6.72 10.34
N ASP A 173 42.82 6.64 9.20
CA ASP A 173 43.33 7.78 8.42
C ASP A 173 42.29 8.41 7.51
N LYS A 174 41.13 7.79 7.35
CA LYS A 174 40.02 8.32 6.53
C LYS A 174 39.11 9.25 7.32
N SER A 175 38.73 10.34 6.71
CA SER A 175 37.67 11.23 7.20
C SER A 175 36.31 10.54 7.15
N ILE A 176 35.32 11.05 7.90
CA ILE A 176 33.94 10.55 7.88
C ILE A 176 33.34 10.62 6.45
N ALA A 177 33.66 11.68 5.70
CA ALA A 177 33.20 11.84 4.31
C ALA A 177 33.79 10.74 3.41
N GLU A 178 35.09 10.46 3.50
CA GLU A 178 35.74 9.38 2.73
C GLU A 178 35.21 8.00 3.12
N LEU A 179 34.92 7.78 4.39
CA LEU A 179 34.30 6.55 4.86
C LEU A 179 32.89 6.40 4.32
N HIS A 180 32.08 7.47 4.31
CA HIS A 180 30.74 7.46 3.74
C HIS A 180 30.77 7.17 2.23
N GLU A 181 31.68 7.79 1.48
CA GLU A 181 31.84 7.54 0.04
C GLU A 181 32.31 6.10 -0.27
N ALA A 182 32.98 5.45 0.66
CA ALA A 182 33.44 4.08 0.49
C ALA A 182 32.35 3.02 0.71
N GLN A 183 31.16 3.40 1.19
CA GLN A 183 30.08 2.45 1.46
C GLN A 183 29.30 2.09 0.19
N SER A 184 28.61 0.95 0.22
CA SER A 184 27.61 0.56 -0.79
C SER A 184 26.26 1.28 -0.60
N TRP A 185 26.16 2.16 0.35
CA TRP A 185 24.99 2.97 0.67
C TRP A 185 25.35 4.45 0.86
N ARG A 186 24.32 5.32 0.79
CA ARG A 186 24.46 6.78 0.99
C ARG A 186 23.37 7.30 1.92
N LEU A 187 23.77 7.96 3.01
CA LEU A 187 22.86 8.80 3.78
C LEU A 187 22.57 10.08 3.00
N MET A 188 21.31 10.46 2.94
CA MET A 188 20.85 11.64 2.20
C MET A 188 19.69 12.33 2.92
N SER A 189 19.40 13.56 2.56
CA SER A 189 18.25 14.29 3.09
C SER A 189 16.94 13.58 2.75
N TRP A 190 16.00 13.51 3.70
CA TRP A 190 14.67 12.98 3.46
C TRP A 190 13.91 13.71 2.34
N ARG A 191 14.24 15.00 2.09
CA ARG A 191 13.63 15.82 1.03
C ARG A 191 14.00 15.34 -0.38
N GLU A 192 15.07 14.59 -0.51
CA GLU A 192 15.52 14.03 -1.79
C GLU A 192 14.87 12.68 -2.10
N ALA A 193 14.23 12.04 -1.12
CA ALA A 193 13.59 10.74 -1.28
C ALA A 193 12.62 10.66 -2.49
N PRO A 194 11.74 11.66 -2.74
CA PRO A 194 10.83 11.59 -3.87
C PRO A 194 11.50 11.45 -5.25
N LYS A 195 12.79 11.76 -5.35
CA LYS A 195 13.56 11.77 -6.62
C LYS A 195 14.64 10.70 -6.71
N GLN A 196 15.23 10.31 -5.60
CA GLN A 196 16.52 9.63 -5.60
C GLN A 196 16.54 8.24 -4.95
N LEU A 197 15.39 7.72 -4.48
CA LEU A 197 15.36 6.38 -3.88
C LEU A 197 15.85 5.31 -4.85
N SER A 198 16.73 4.43 -4.36
CA SER A 198 17.22 3.25 -5.06
C SER A 198 16.41 1.97 -4.75
N TRP A 199 15.26 2.10 -4.12
CA TRP A 199 14.41 0.97 -3.74
C TRP A 199 12.94 1.39 -3.73
N ARG A 200 12.02 0.40 -3.87
CA ARG A 200 10.58 0.64 -3.81
C ARG A 200 10.15 0.83 -2.35
N ARG A 201 9.41 1.89 -2.10
CA ARG A 201 8.77 2.19 -0.82
C ARG A 201 7.27 1.85 -0.83
N PHE A 202 6.67 1.75 0.34
CA PHE A 202 5.22 1.70 0.49
C PHE A 202 4.67 3.12 0.36
N PHE A 203 3.86 3.37 -0.67
CA PHE A 203 3.39 4.71 -1.04
C PHE A 203 4.56 5.73 -1.07
N GLU A 204 4.49 6.77 -0.25
CA GLU A 204 5.56 7.77 -0.09
C GLU A 204 6.37 7.61 1.21
N ILE A 205 6.15 6.51 1.96
CA ILE A 205 6.73 6.30 3.29
C ILE A 205 8.11 5.68 3.17
N THR A 206 9.15 6.46 3.46
CA THR A 206 10.55 6.01 3.44
C THR A 206 10.94 5.12 4.62
N GLY A 207 10.08 4.98 5.61
CA GLY A 207 10.24 4.00 6.70
C GLY A 207 9.89 2.56 6.33
N LEU A 208 9.39 2.30 5.10
CA LEU A 208 8.85 1.01 4.68
C LEU A 208 9.37 0.62 3.29
N VAL A 209 10.22 -0.41 3.25
CA VAL A 209 10.84 -0.94 2.01
C VAL A 209 10.05 -2.11 1.45
N GLY A 210 9.85 -2.12 0.14
CA GLY A 210 9.16 -3.21 -0.56
C GLY A 210 9.90 -4.54 -0.49
N VAL A 211 9.14 -5.60 -0.28
CA VAL A 211 9.62 -7.00 -0.21
C VAL A 211 9.25 -7.74 -1.50
N ARG A 212 10.14 -8.61 -1.98
CA ARG A 212 9.98 -9.36 -3.23
C ARG A 212 9.41 -10.75 -2.99
N VAL A 213 8.17 -10.78 -2.51
CA VAL A 213 7.48 -12.06 -2.21
C VAL A 213 7.13 -12.89 -3.45
N GLU A 214 7.34 -12.36 -4.64
CA GLU A 214 7.32 -13.11 -5.90
C GLU A 214 8.49 -14.10 -6.02
N ASP A 215 9.57 -13.90 -5.25
CA ASP A 215 10.69 -14.84 -5.11
C ASP A 215 10.31 -15.93 -4.10
N ASP A 216 10.41 -17.20 -4.50
CA ASP A 216 10.00 -18.35 -3.68
C ASP A 216 10.73 -18.42 -2.34
N ALA A 217 12.04 -18.16 -2.31
CA ALA A 217 12.81 -18.22 -1.08
C ALA A 217 12.45 -17.08 -0.12
N VAL A 218 12.09 -15.90 -0.65
CA VAL A 218 11.63 -14.76 0.13
C VAL A 218 10.24 -15.05 0.71
N PHE A 219 9.34 -15.60 -0.11
CA PHE A 219 8.01 -16.03 0.35
C PHE A 219 8.14 -17.06 1.47
N ASP A 220 8.89 -18.14 1.26
CA ASP A 220 9.03 -19.23 2.23
C ASP A 220 9.62 -18.76 3.57
N ASP A 221 10.61 -17.86 3.56
CA ASP A 221 11.20 -17.32 4.79
C ASP A 221 10.29 -16.31 5.49
N SER A 222 9.67 -15.39 4.75
CA SER A 222 8.78 -14.38 5.34
C SER A 222 7.45 -14.93 5.83
N HIS A 223 6.99 -16.08 5.33
CA HIS A 223 5.72 -16.72 5.71
C HIS A 223 5.90 -17.93 6.61
N ARG A 224 7.11 -18.26 7.02
CA ARG A 224 7.40 -19.48 7.80
C ARG A 224 6.55 -19.60 9.07
N LEU A 225 6.52 -18.55 9.90
CA LEU A 225 5.72 -18.55 11.14
C LEU A 225 4.22 -18.50 10.85
N ILE A 226 3.80 -17.74 9.84
CA ILE A 226 2.39 -17.68 9.42
C ILE A 226 1.87 -19.07 9.05
N LEU A 227 2.63 -19.79 8.21
CA LEU A 227 2.27 -21.14 7.78
C LEU A 227 2.32 -22.16 8.93
N GLU A 228 3.29 -22.03 9.84
CA GLU A 228 3.32 -22.84 11.09
C GLU A 228 2.02 -22.69 11.88
N LEU A 229 1.55 -21.46 12.09
CA LEU A 229 0.34 -21.17 12.87
C LEU A 229 -0.94 -21.68 12.17
N VAL A 230 -1.01 -21.55 10.85
CA VAL A 230 -2.13 -22.08 10.05
C VAL A 230 -2.16 -23.61 10.10
N HIS A 231 -1.02 -24.28 9.87
CA HIS A 231 -0.94 -25.75 9.89
C HIS A 231 -1.19 -26.34 11.28
N ALA A 232 -0.82 -25.62 12.34
CA ALA A 232 -1.14 -25.99 13.71
C ALA A 232 -2.64 -25.79 14.05
N GLY A 233 -3.44 -25.26 13.13
CA GLY A 233 -4.86 -24.94 13.35
C GLY A 233 -5.08 -23.87 14.41
N VAL A 234 -4.10 -23.01 14.65
CA VAL A 234 -4.20 -21.87 15.58
C VAL A 234 -4.84 -20.67 14.89
N VAL A 235 -4.55 -20.50 13.60
CA VAL A 235 -5.05 -19.44 12.75
C VAL A 235 -5.99 -20.02 11.71
N ASP A 236 -7.21 -19.49 11.63
CA ASP A 236 -8.26 -19.94 10.71
C ASP A 236 -8.29 -19.17 9.40
N GLY A 237 -7.74 -17.95 9.41
CA GLY A 237 -7.73 -17.10 8.23
C GLY A 237 -6.66 -16.02 8.23
N LEU A 238 -6.45 -15.46 7.03
CA LEU A 238 -5.48 -14.40 6.76
C LEU A 238 -6.16 -13.25 6.03
N ARG A 239 -5.85 -12.03 6.46
CA ARG A 239 -6.13 -10.80 5.70
C ARG A 239 -4.82 -10.30 5.12
N ILE A 240 -4.79 -10.16 3.82
CA ILE A 240 -3.59 -9.75 3.09
C ILE A 240 -3.61 -8.24 2.91
N ASP A 241 -2.68 -7.57 3.59
CA ASP A 241 -2.48 -6.13 3.48
C ASP A 241 -1.88 -5.76 2.12
N HIS A 242 -2.42 -4.70 1.52
CA HIS A 242 -1.90 -4.06 0.32
C HIS A 242 -1.51 -5.03 -0.81
N VAL A 243 -2.43 -5.94 -1.16
CA VAL A 243 -2.20 -6.94 -2.22
C VAL A 243 -1.86 -6.28 -3.57
N ASP A 244 -2.38 -5.08 -3.84
CA ASP A 244 -2.11 -4.32 -5.07
C ASP A 244 -0.66 -3.77 -5.15
N GLY A 245 0.09 -3.77 -4.05
CA GLY A 245 1.51 -3.40 -4.05
C GLY A 245 2.46 -4.50 -4.52
N LEU A 246 2.00 -5.75 -4.57
CA LEU A 246 2.82 -6.89 -4.97
C LEU A 246 3.18 -6.86 -6.46
N ALA A 247 4.32 -7.43 -6.82
CA ALA A 247 4.72 -7.54 -8.23
C ALA A 247 3.75 -8.45 -9.01
N ASP A 248 3.38 -9.59 -8.43
CA ASP A 248 2.44 -10.59 -8.97
C ASP A 248 1.41 -11.00 -7.90
N PRO A 249 0.29 -10.27 -7.77
CA PRO A 249 -0.75 -10.59 -6.80
C PRO A 249 -1.37 -11.98 -6.99
N LEU A 250 -1.65 -12.38 -8.23
CA LEU A 250 -2.26 -13.69 -8.52
C LEU A 250 -1.31 -14.83 -8.14
N GLY A 251 -0.05 -14.79 -8.59
CA GLY A 251 0.95 -15.80 -8.26
C GLY A 251 1.19 -15.91 -6.75
N TYR A 252 1.21 -14.78 -6.04
CA TYR A 252 1.29 -14.75 -4.58
C TYR A 252 0.09 -15.45 -3.93
N LEU A 253 -1.14 -15.12 -4.33
CA LEU A 253 -2.36 -15.70 -3.76
C LEU A 253 -2.51 -17.19 -4.06
N GLN A 254 -2.12 -17.62 -5.26
CA GLN A 254 -2.10 -19.05 -5.64
C GLN A 254 -1.12 -19.84 -4.77
N ARG A 255 0.10 -19.31 -4.57
CA ARG A 255 1.10 -19.92 -3.69
C ARG A 255 0.63 -19.96 -2.25
N LEU A 256 0.06 -18.84 -1.75
CA LEU A 256 -0.46 -18.78 -0.39
C LEU A 256 -1.58 -19.82 -0.19
N ARG A 257 -2.50 -19.94 -1.14
CA ARG A 257 -3.58 -20.94 -1.12
C ARG A 257 -3.04 -22.38 -1.15
N GLU A 258 -2.05 -22.64 -1.99
CA GLU A 258 -1.40 -23.96 -2.04
C GLU A 258 -0.76 -24.32 -0.70
N LYS A 259 -0.04 -23.38 -0.09
CA LYS A 259 0.66 -23.60 1.19
C LYS A 259 -0.27 -23.67 2.40
N THR A 260 -1.35 -22.88 2.42
CA THR A 260 -2.31 -22.88 3.56
C THR A 260 -3.40 -23.93 3.46
N GLY A 261 -3.61 -24.50 2.27
CA GLY A 261 -4.69 -25.45 2.00
C GLY A 261 -6.04 -24.79 1.70
N PRO A 262 -7.06 -25.60 1.29
CA PRO A 262 -8.35 -25.09 0.81
C PRO A 262 -9.22 -24.46 1.91
N ASP A 263 -9.05 -24.88 3.16
CA ASP A 263 -9.92 -24.52 4.28
C ASP A 263 -9.54 -23.20 4.96
N CYS A 264 -8.34 -22.64 4.68
CA CYS A 264 -7.92 -21.37 5.22
C CYS A 264 -8.76 -20.24 4.63
N TYR A 265 -9.38 -19.44 5.49
CA TYR A 265 -10.08 -18.21 5.05
C TYR A 265 -9.04 -17.18 4.61
N ILE A 266 -9.13 -16.69 3.37
CA ILE A 266 -8.23 -15.65 2.85
C ILE A 266 -9.05 -14.48 2.33
N THR A 267 -8.84 -13.31 2.89
CA THR A 267 -9.41 -12.05 2.40
C THR A 267 -8.30 -11.07 2.05
N VAL A 268 -8.56 -10.20 1.08
CA VAL A 268 -7.57 -9.24 0.59
C VAL A 268 -8.01 -7.81 0.82
N GLU A 269 -7.07 -6.96 1.20
CA GLU A 269 -7.27 -5.52 1.09
C GLU A 269 -7.10 -5.14 -0.38
N LYS A 270 -8.22 -4.84 -0.99
CA LYS A 270 -8.32 -4.36 -2.37
C LYS A 270 -9.39 -3.28 -2.42
N ILE A 271 -8.99 -2.11 -2.90
CA ILE A 271 -9.93 -1.02 -3.17
C ILE A 271 -10.47 -1.21 -4.58
N LEU A 272 -11.72 -1.60 -4.69
CA LEU A 272 -12.41 -1.73 -5.97
C LEU A 272 -12.99 -0.38 -6.38
N ALA A 273 -12.57 0.11 -7.54
CA ALA A 273 -13.14 1.31 -8.13
C ALA A 273 -14.58 1.03 -8.63
N LYS A 274 -15.30 2.09 -8.96
CA LYS A 274 -16.66 2.02 -9.49
C LYS A 274 -16.80 1.07 -10.67
N GLY A 275 -17.59 0.02 -10.49
CA GLY A 275 -17.82 -1.01 -11.53
C GLY A 275 -16.69 -2.02 -11.69
N GLU A 276 -15.58 -1.86 -10.99
CA GLU A 276 -14.51 -2.85 -10.92
C GLU A 276 -14.99 -4.08 -10.14
N GLN A 277 -14.49 -5.24 -10.50
CA GLN A 277 -14.79 -6.50 -9.81
C GLN A 277 -13.49 -7.21 -9.46
N LEU A 278 -13.52 -7.91 -8.32
CA LEU A 278 -12.42 -8.77 -7.93
C LEU A 278 -12.17 -9.82 -9.02
N PRO A 279 -10.92 -10.06 -9.47
CA PRO A 279 -10.63 -11.08 -10.47
C PRO A 279 -11.16 -12.45 -10.03
N ALA A 280 -11.83 -13.13 -10.96
CA ALA A 280 -12.55 -14.37 -10.65
C ALA A 280 -11.63 -15.58 -10.39
N ASP A 281 -10.38 -15.48 -10.82
CA ASP A 281 -9.33 -16.50 -10.67
C ASP A 281 -8.50 -16.33 -9.39
N TRP A 282 -8.78 -15.30 -8.60
CA TRP A 282 -8.12 -15.13 -7.30
C TRP A 282 -8.68 -16.15 -6.30
N PRO A 283 -7.81 -17.03 -5.70
CA PRO A 283 -8.26 -18.08 -4.79
C PRO A 283 -8.50 -17.55 -3.36
N VAL A 284 -9.37 -16.54 -3.24
CA VAL A 284 -9.68 -15.82 -2.00
C VAL A 284 -11.18 -15.85 -1.71
N SER A 285 -11.55 -15.59 -0.46
CA SER A 285 -12.96 -15.49 -0.03
C SER A 285 -13.61 -14.17 -0.43
N GLY A 286 -12.82 -13.14 -0.69
CA GLY A 286 -13.27 -11.82 -1.11
C GLY A 286 -12.39 -10.70 -0.58
N THR A 287 -12.93 -9.47 -0.61
CA THR A 287 -12.28 -8.25 -0.12
C THR A 287 -12.61 -7.97 1.36
N THR A 288 -11.93 -6.96 1.93
CA THR A 288 -12.25 -6.41 3.25
C THR A 288 -13.47 -5.48 3.26
N GLY A 289 -14.08 -5.18 2.10
CA GLY A 289 -15.41 -4.57 2.00
C GLY A 289 -15.47 -3.06 1.80
N TYR A 290 -14.41 -2.40 1.32
CA TYR A 290 -14.43 -0.96 1.06
C TYR A 290 -15.51 -0.56 0.03
N GLU A 291 -15.72 -1.38 -0.99
CA GLU A 291 -16.79 -1.19 -1.97
C GLU A 291 -18.20 -1.26 -1.36
N PHE A 292 -18.38 -2.03 -0.28
CA PHE A 292 -19.63 -2.03 0.48
C PHE A 292 -19.81 -0.73 1.28
N ILE A 293 -18.74 -0.23 1.91
CA ILE A 293 -18.75 1.06 2.62
C ILE A 293 -19.16 2.19 1.67
N ALA A 294 -18.60 2.20 0.45
CA ALA A 294 -18.93 3.19 -0.57
C ALA A 294 -20.39 3.08 -1.03
N SER A 295 -20.87 1.87 -1.35
CA SER A 295 -22.25 1.63 -1.75
C SER A 295 -23.26 2.00 -0.64
N LEU A 296 -22.92 1.73 0.62
CA LEU A 296 -23.75 2.09 1.77
C LEU A 296 -23.83 3.61 1.95
N ALA A 297 -22.73 4.33 1.80
CA ALA A 297 -22.71 5.78 1.87
C ALA A 297 -23.61 6.42 0.80
N GLU A 298 -23.55 5.93 -0.44
CA GLU A 298 -24.42 6.39 -1.52
C GLU A 298 -25.92 6.15 -1.24
N VAL A 299 -26.27 5.08 -0.52
CA VAL A 299 -27.68 4.79 -0.16
C VAL A 299 -28.20 5.71 0.92
N LEU A 300 -27.35 6.14 1.84
CA LEU A 300 -27.74 6.90 3.02
C LEU A 300 -27.64 8.42 2.81
N VAL A 301 -27.06 8.88 1.71
CA VAL A 301 -27.05 10.28 1.29
C VAL A 301 -28.31 10.59 0.48
N ASP A 302 -29.00 11.70 0.82
CA ASP A 302 -30.14 12.19 0.06
C ASP A 302 -29.66 12.95 -1.18
N ASP A 303 -29.68 12.25 -2.33
CA ASP A 303 -29.17 12.75 -3.60
C ASP A 303 -29.99 13.94 -4.17
N ASP A 304 -31.28 13.98 -3.91
CA ASP A 304 -32.15 15.08 -4.38
C ASP A 304 -31.74 16.42 -3.74
N ASN A 305 -31.24 16.37 -2.52
CA ASN A 305 -30.78 17.54 -1.77
C ASN A 305 -29.28 17.82 -1.94
N LEU A 306 -28.53 16.93 -2.57
CA LEU A 306 -27.08 17.08 -2.73
C LEU A 306 -26.73 18.30 -3.58
N SER A 307 -27.44 18.52 -4.69
CA SER A 307 -27.27 19.69 -5.55
C SER A 307 -27.61 21.00 -4.83
N ARG A 308 -28.53 20.96 -3.87
CA ARG A 308 -28.84 22.13 -3.03
C ARG A 308 -27.71 22.44 -2.06
N LEU A 309 -27.11 21.41 -1.46
CA LEU A 309 -25.93 21.55 -0.60
C LEU A 309 -24.73 22.09 -1.38
N GLU A 310 -24.53 21.65 -2.63
CA GLU A 310 -23.51 22.18 -3.54
C GLU A 310 -23.71 23.68 -3.80
N THR A 311 -24.94 24.10 -4.09
CA THR A 311 -25.25 25.50 -4.30
C THR A 311 -24.91 26.34 -3.07
N ILE A 312 -25.30 25.91 -1.87
CA ILE A 312 -25.00 26.62 -0.62
C ILE A 312 -23.51 26.71 -0.37
N HIS A 313 -22.79 25.62 -0.64
CA HIS A 313 -21.34 25.56 -0.49
C HIS A 313 -20.63 26.55 -1.44
N ASP A 314 -20.99 26.53 -2.73
CA ASP A 314 -20.40 27.38 -3.76
C ASP A 314 -20.72 28.87 -3.49
N GLU A 315 -21.95 29.19 -3.07
CA GLU A 315 -22.33 30.53 -2.65
C GLU A 315 -21.52 31.01 -1.42
N THR A 316 -21.29 30.12 -0.45
CA THR A 316 -20.52 30.45 0.76
C THR A 316 -19.04 30.69 0.45
N LEU A 317 -18.46 29.89 -0.43
CA LEU A 317 -17.07 30.04 -0.85
C LEU A 317 -16.87 31.15 -1.90
N GLY A 318 -17.92 31.56 -2.60
CA GLY A 318 -17.85 32.49 -3.73
C GLY A 318 -17.18 31.90 -4.97
N ILE A 319 -17.12 30.59 -5.10
CA ILE A 319 -16.52 29.84 -6.23
C ILE A 319 -17.38 28.64 -6.58
N THR A 320 -17.31 28.22 -7.83
CA THR A 320 -17.85 26.92 -8.26
C THR A 320 -16.68 25.94 -8.41
N VAL A 321 -16.80 24.78 -7.77
CA VAL A 321 -15.75 23.77 -7.74
C VAL A 321 -15.94 22.78 -8.90
N ASP A 322 -14.95 22.68 -9.80
CA ASP A 322 -14.87 21.59 -10.79
C ASP A 322 -14.08 20.40 -10.23
N ARG A 323 -14.79 19.39 -9.78
CA ARG A 323 -14.20 18.17 -9.18
C ARG A 323 -13.31 17.39 -10.14
N HIS A 324 -13.63 17.40 -11.44
CA HIS A 324 -12.79 16.72 -12.44
C HIS A 324 -11.46 17.43 -12.61
N ALA A 325 -11.48 18.75 -12.65
CA ALA A 325 -10.26 19.57 -12.69
C ALA A 325 -9.43 19.38 -11.42
N GLU A 326 -10.04 19.44 -10.24
CA GLU A 326 -9.35 19.21 -8.96
C GLU A 326 -8.75 17.81 -8.84
N LEU A 327 -9.45 16.76 -9.30
CA LEU A 327 -8.92 15.40 -9.34
C LEU A 327 -7.71 15.30 -10.26
N ARG A 328 -7.80 15.91 -11.44
CA ARG A 328 -6.71 15.96 -12.41
C ARG A 328 -5.48 16.67 -11.83
N ASP A 329 -5.70 17.81 -11.18
CA ASP A 329 -4.65 18.60 -10.53
C ASP A 329 -4.00 17.82 -9.37
N ALA A 330 -4.79 17.13 -8.55
CA ALA A 330 -4.29 16.30 -7.47
C ALA A 330 -3.41 15.15 -8.00
N LYS A 331 -3.84 14.46 -9.06
CA LYS A 331 -3.05 13.40 -9.70
C LYS A 331 -1.77 13.96 -10.35
N GLY A 332 -1.85 15.12 -11.01
CA GLY A 332 -0.69 15.81 -11.54
C GLY A 332 0.32 16.18 -10.46
N LEU A 333 -0.15 16.75 -9.34
CA LEU A 333 0.68 17.09 -8.20
C LEU A 333 1.44 15.88 -7.64
N MET A 334 0.74 14.76 -7.45
CA MET A 334 1.36 13.53 -6.95
C MET A 334 2.38 12.96 -7.92
N THR A 335 2.07 12.93 -9.22
CA THR A 335 3.00 12.45 -10.27
C THR A 335 4.25 13.30 -10.35
N ASP A 336 4.10 14.63 -10.31
CA ASP A 336 5.18 15.59 -10.56
C ASP A 336 6.07 15.83 -9.33
N ARG A 337 5.60 15.48 -8.12
CA ARG A 337 6.32 15.76 -6.86
C ARG A 337 6.56 14.50 -6.01
N ASN A 338 5.50 13.90 -5.50
CA ASN A 338 5.63 12.84 -4.48
C ASN A 338 6.17 11.53 -5.05
N PHE A 339 5.82 11.23 -6.31
CA PHE A 339 6.22 10.02 -7.04
C PHE A 339 7.13 10.32 -8.25
N GLU A 340 7.85 11.45 -8.23
CA GLU A 340 8.74 11.85 -9.34
C GLU A 340 9.82 10.79 -9.64
N GLY A 341 10.35 10.12 -8.62
CA GLY A 341 11.36 9.07 -8.78
C GLY A 341 10.80 7.83 -9.45
N GLU A 342 9.64 7.37 -8.99
CA GLU A 342 8.92 6.24 -9.57
C GLU A 342 8.49 6.54 -11.02
N PHE A 343 7.99 7.73 -11.27
CA PHE A 343 7.65 8.22 -12.61
C PHE A 343 8.90 8.28 -13.52
N THR A 344 10.01 8.81 -13.01
CA THR A 344 11.28 8.90 -13.76
C THR A 344 11.81 7.49 -14.10
N THR A 345 11.66 6.53 -13.21
CA THR A 345 12.00 5.12 -13.47
C THR A 345 11.20 4.55 -14.63
N LEU A 346 9.88 4.78 -14.65
CA LEU A 346 9.03 4.39 -15.78
C LEU A 346 9.42 5.07 -17.09
N LEU A 347 9.70 6.38 -17.04
CA LEU A 347 10.13 7.14 -18.20
C LEU A 347 11.46 6.62 -18.76
N ASN A 348 12.42 6.27 -17.91
CA ASN A 348 13.69 5.70 -18.33
C ASN A 348 13.51 4.34 -19.02
N LEU A 349 12.65 3.48 -18.47
CA LEU A 349 12.31 2.19 -19.08
C LEU A 349 11.61 2.36 -20.42
N ALA A 350 10.65 3.29 -20.53
CA ALA A 350 9.96 3.57 -21.79
C ALA A 350 10.90 4.13 -22.87
N ASP A 351 11.79 5.05 -22.50
CA ASP A 351 12.79 5.64 -23.39
C ASP A 351 13.82 4.60 -23.89
N ASP A 352 14.27 3.69 -23.02
CA ASP A 352 15.12 2.56 -23.41
C ASP A 352 14.40 1.61 -24.38
N LEU A 353 13.16 1.26 -24.07
CA LEU A 353 12.32 0.41 -24.92
C LEU A 353 12.04 1.07 -26.28
N ALA A 354 11.82 2.39 -26.33
CA ALA A 354 11.67 3.13 -27.58
C ALA A 354 12.90 2.96 -28.46
N ARG A 355 14.09 3.21 -27.91
CA ARG A 355 15.37 3.07 -28.65
C ARG A 355 15.58 1.64 -29.17
N ARG A 356 15.36 0.62 -28.33
CA ARG A 356 15.54 -0.79 -28.70
C ARG A 356 14.52 -1.27 -29.75
N ASN A 357 13.34 -0.66 -29.82
CA ASN A 357 12.34 -0.93 -30.84
C ASN A 357 12.41 0.02 -32.06
N GLU A 358 13.49 0.79 -32.19
CA GLU A 358 13.75 1.73 -33.28
C GLU A 358 12.63 2.80 -33.44
N VAL A 359 11.97 3.15 -32.34
CA VAL A 359 10.94 4.18 -32.31
C VAL A 359 11.60 5.53 -31.97
N ALA A 360 11.74 6.39 -32.98
CA ALA A 360 12.35 7.71 -32.83
C ALA A 360 11.32 8.72 -32.29
N LEU A 361 11.24 8.87 -30.97
CA LEU A 361 10.39 9.85 -30.29
C LEU A 361 11.21 10.71 -29.34
N PRO A 362 10.94 12.03 -29.27
CA PRO A 362 11.50 12.88 -28.24
C PRO A 362 11.10 12.37 -26.83
N ARG A 363 12.06 12.33 -25.90
CA ARG A 363 11.81 11.92 -24.51
C ARG A 363 10.65 12.69 -23.85
N GLU A 364 10.54 13.99 -24.17
CA GLU A 364 9.47 14.83 -23.61
C GLU A 364 8.06 14.44 -24.11
N GLU A 365 7.94 13.91 -25.33
CA GLU A 365 6.66 13.37 -25.81
C GLU A 365 6.28 12.09 -25.06
N ILE A 366 7.25 11.18 -24.83
CA ILE A 366 7.04 9.98 -24.02
C ILE A 366 6.67 10.38 -22.58
N ARG A 367 7.39 11.37 -22.01
CA ARG A 367 7.12 11.90 -20.67
C ARG A 367 5.69 12.41 -20.56
N HIS A 368 5.27 13.25 -21.50
CA HIS A 368 3.93 13.83 -21.49
C HIS A 368 2.85 12.77 -21.65
N ALA A 369 3.01 11.84 -22.59
CA ALA A 369 2.03 10.76 -22.81
C ALA A 369 1.90 9.83 -21.59
N LEU A 370 3.01 9.46 -20.96
CA LEU A 370 3.01 8.64 -19.76
C LEU A 370 2.31 9.35 -18.59
N ARG A 371 2.61 10.65 -18.40
CA ARG A 371 1.98 11.48 -17.38
C ARG A 371 0.47 11.56 -17.57
N GLU A 372 0.01 11.88 -18.76
CA GLU A 372 -1.42 12.00 -19.06
C GLU A 372 -2.16 10.67 -18.92
N LEU A 373 -1.53 9.56 -19.30
CA LEU A 373 -2.09 8.22 -19.09
C LEU A 373 -2.26 7.90 -17.60
N LEU A 374 -1.25 8.19 -16.77
CA LEU A 374 -1.30 7.96 -15.31
C LEU A 374 -2.40 8.81 -14.66
N ILE A 375 -2.54 10.09 -15.07
CA ILE A 375 -3.59 10.99 -14.57
C ILE A 375 -4.98 10.48 -14.95
N ALA A 376 -5.15 9.98 -16.17
CA ALA A 376 -6.44 9.47 -16.67
C ALA A 376 -6.80 8.09 -16.10
N PHE A 377 -5.87 7.38 -15.47
CA PHE A 377 -6.09 5.98 -15.05
C PHE A 377 -7.16 5.91 -13.93
N PRO A 378 -8.25 5.12 -14.10
CA PRO A 378 -9.43 5.21 -13.24
C PRO A 378 -9.49 4.17 -12.11
N VAL A 379 -8.58 3.19 -12.08
CA VAL A 379 -8.53 2.10 -11.08
C VAL A 379 -7.20 2.11 -10.35
N TYR A 380 -7.13 1.41 -9.21
CA TYR A 380 -5.89 1.29 -8.45
C TYR A 380 -4.79 0.57 -9.23
N ARG A 381 -5.12 -0.53 -9.93
CA ARG A 381 -4.15 -1.17 -10.83
C ARG A 381 -4.83 -2.13 -11.82
N THR A 382 -4.05 -2.53 -12.82
CA THR A 382 -4.28 -3.69 -13.69
C THR A 382 -3.43 -4.88 -13.23
N TYR A 383 -3.71 -6.07 -13.76
CA TYR A 383 -3.07 -7.32 -13.31
C TYR A 383 -2.34 -8.03 -14.45
N GLY A 384 -1.69 -7.24 -15.31
CA GLY A 384 -0.80 -7.76 -16.33
C GLY A 384 0.38 -8.51 -15.72
N THR A 385 0.81 -9.54 -16.42
CA THR A 385 1.94 -10.41 -16.07
C THR A 385 3.14 -10.16 -16.99
N ARG A 386 4.12 -11.05 -16.93
CA ARG A 386 5.26 -11.04 -17.87
C ARG A 386 4.79 -11.10 -19.34
N GLU A 387 3.68 -11.76 -19.63
CA GLU A 387 3.17 -11.97 -21.00
C GLU A 387 2.39 -10.77 -21.55
N GLY A 388 1.92 -9.88 -20.70
CA GLY A 388 1.12 -8.70 -21.08
C GLY A 388 -0.07 -8.47 -20.16
N LEU A 389 -0.99 -7.60 -20.58
CA LEU A 389 -2.23 -7.32 -19.89
C LEU A 389 -3.27 -8.42 -20.15
N THR A 390 -4.16 -8.63 -19.18
CA THR A 390 -5.34 -9.48 -19.37
C THR A 390 -6.31 -8.88 -20.41
N PRO A 391 -7.20 -9.66 -21.04
CA PRO A 391 -8.19 -9.10 -21.95
C PRO A 391 -9.08 -8.01 -21.34
N SER A 392 -9.45 -8.14 -20.07
CA SER A 392 -10.20 -7.12 -19.34
C SER A 392 -9.41 -5.84 -19.13
N ASP A 393 -8.12 -5.96 -18.80
CA ASP A 393 -7.21 -4.83 -18.64
C ASP A 393 -6.93 -4.11 -19.96
N VAL A 394 -6.79 -4.86 -21.06
CA VAL A 394 -6.68 -4.28 -22.40
C VAL A 394 -7.94 -3.48 -22.75
N ALA A 395 -9.12 -4.01 -22.45
CA ALA A 395 -10.38 -3.30 -22.68
C ALA A 395 -10.49 -2.02 -21.84
N LEU A 396 -10.00 -2.05 -20.58
CA LEU A 396 -9.89 -0.86 -19.73
C LEU A 396 -8.93 0.15 -20.32
N LEU A 397 -7.70 -0.27 -20.66
CA LEU A 397 -6.66 0.57 -21.24
C LEU A 397 -7.16 1.28 -22.51
N ASN A 398 -7.82 0.57 -23.40
CA ASN A 398 -8.37 1.15 -24.63
C ASN A 398 -9.42 2.23 -24.36
N ARG A 399 -10.27 2.06 -23.33
CA ARG A 399 -11.21 3.11 -22.93
C ARG A 399 -10.50 4.35 -22.36
N VAL A 400 -9.45 4.15 -21.56
CA VAL A 400 -8.67 5.25 -20.98
C VAL A 400 -7.96 6.04 -22.09
N VAL A 401 -7.25 5.33 -22.97
CA VAL A 401 -6.49 5.90 -24.09
C VAL A 401 -7.36 6.75 -25.01
N ALA A 402 -8.61 6.34 -25.26
CA ALA A 402 -9.56 7.09 -26.09
C ALA A 402 -9.89 8.51 -25.54
N GLY A 403 -9.65 8.76 -24.25
CA GLY A 403 -9.87 10.05 -23.60
C GLY A 403 -8.58 10.83 -23.30
N VAL A 404 -7.41 10.33 -23.68
CA VAL A 404 -6.12 11.00 -23.42
C VAL A 404 -5.69 11.84 -24.62
N GLU A 405 -5.55 13.14 -24.39
CA GLU A 405 -5.06 14.08 -25.40
C GLU A 405 -3.55 14.26 -25.30
N THR A 406 -2.80 13.57 -26.19
CA THR A 406 -1.33 13.60 -26.25
C THR A 406 -0.82 13.14 -27.62
N SER A 407 0.51 13.02 -27.78
CA SER A 407 1.14 12.45 -28.98
C SER A 407 0.65 11.00 -29.20
N GLU A 408 -0.05 10.75 -30.31
CA GLU A 408 -0.57 9.43 -30.67
C GLU A 408 0.56 8.39 -30.77
N ALA A 409 1.72 8.79 -31.31
CA ALA A 409 2.86 7.89 -31.46
C ALA A 409 3.47 7.51 -30.09
N ALA A 410 3.58 8.47 -29.17
CA ALA A 410 4.08 8.21 -27.83
C ALA A 410 3.09 7.36 -27.00
N LEU A 411 1.80 7.65 -27.10
CA LEU A 411 0.76 6.87 -26.44
C LEU A 411 0.69 5.43 -26.99
N SER A 412 0.78 5.27 -28.31
CA SER A 412 0.85 3.94 -28.96
C SER A 412 2.06 3.13 -28.47
N LEU A 413 3.23 3.74 -28.32
CA LEU A 413 4.41 3.08 -27.75
C LEU A 413 4.11 2.56 -26.33
N ILE A 414 3.56 3.40 -25.45
CA ILE A 414 3.25 3.01 -24.07
C ILE A 414 2.22 1.88 -24.03
N VAL A 415 1.19 1.92 -24.87
CA VAL A 415 0.20 0.86 -25.00
C VAL A 415 0.86 -0.46 -25.43
N ARG A 416 1.74 -0.44 -26.43
CA ARG A 416 2.48 -1.63 -26.87
C ARG A 416 3.38 -2.21 -25.76
N ILE A 417 4.02 -1.35 -24.97
CA ILE A 417 4.79 -1.79 -23.78
C ILE A 417 3.87 -2.49 -22.76
N LEU A 418 2.72 -1.89 -22.47
CA LEU A 418 1.77 -2.43 -21.50
C LEU A 418 1.13 -3.74 -21.99
N THR A 419 0.79 -3.85 -23.25
CA THR A 419 0.18 -5.06 -23.82
C THR A 419 1.19 -6.17 -24.12
N GLY A 420 2.50 -5.84 -24.17
CA GLY A 420 3.56 -6.81 -24.50
C GLY A 420 3.80 -6.96 -26.01
N ASP A 421 3.27 -6.06 -26.84
CA ASP A 421 3.46 -6.07 -28.30
C ASP A 421 4.75 -5.38 -28.71
N LEU A 422 5.88 -6.01 -28.37
CA LEU A 422 7.24 -5.55 -28.63
C LEU A 422 8.13 -6.69 -29.14
N LEU A 423 9.36 -6.34 -29.56
CA LEU A 423 10.38 -7.32 -29.91
C LEU A 423 10.69 -8.26 -28.74
N GLU A 424 11.00 -9.52 -29.03
CA GLU A 424 11.16 -10.56 -28.01
C GLU A 424 12.29 -10.26 -27.01
N ASP A 425 13.38 -9.66 -27.45
CA ASP A 425 14.50 -9.24 -26.60
C ASP A 425 14.16 -8.07 -25.66
N CYS A 426 13.01 -7.41 -25.87
CA CYS A 426 12.46 -6.36 -25.01
C CYS A 426 11.48 -6.86 -23.94
N ARG A 427 11.09 -8.14 -23.98
CA ARG A 427 10.02 -8.71 -23.15
C ARG A 427 10.23 -8.51 -21.66
N GLU A 428 11.45 -8.74 -21.15
CA GLU A 428 11.77 -8.57 -19.72
C GLU A 428 11.68 -7.10 -19.29
N SER A 429 12.20 -6.18 -20.10
CA SER A 429 12.11 -4.75 -19.80
C SER A 429 10.67 -4.23 -19.86
N ALA A 430 9.87 -4.75 -20.79
CA ALA A 430 8.45 -4.43 -20.88
C ALA A 430 7.65 -4.99 -19.68
N ALA A 431 7.99 -6.21 -19.23
CA ALA A 431 7.41 -6.79 -18.02
C ALA A 431 7.76 -5.97 -16.77
N LEU A 432 9.01 -5.52 -16.65
CA LEU A 432 9.43 -4.64 -15.56
C LEU A 432 8.67 -3.30 -15.61
N PHE A 433 8.57 -2.66 -16.78
CA PHE A 433 7.80 -1.42 -16.94
C PHE A 433 6.35 -1.63 -16.49
N ARG A 434 5.70 -2.71 -16.93
CA ARG A 434 4.31 -3.04 -16.60
C ARG A 434 4.13 -3.23 -15.09
N THR A 435 5.03 -3.98 -14.45
CA THR A 435 5.03 -4.18 -13.00
C THR A 435 5.15 -2.84 -12.27
N ARG A 436 6.12 -2.00 -12.65
CA ARG A 436 6.30 -0.67 -12.03
C ARG A 436 5.14 0.28 -12.27
N PHE A 437 4.57 0.26 -13.48
CA PHE A 437 3.36 1.03 -13.79
C PHE A 437 2.21 0.63 -12.86
N GLN A 438 1.96 -0.66 -12.72
CA GLN A 438 0.91 -1.21 -11.87
C GLN A 438 1.15 -0.95 -10.37
N GLN A 439 2.41 -0.95 -9.93
CA GLN A 439 2.79 -0.61 -8.55
C GLN A 439 2.72 0.90 -8.26
N LEU A 440 2.71 1.75 -9.28
CA LEU A 440 2.58 3.21 -9.12
C LEU A 440 1.13 3.69 -9.19
N THR A 441 0.28 3.10 -10.04
CA THR A 441 -1.11 3.56 -10.21
C THR A 441 -1.93 3.50 -8.92
N GLY A 442 -1.73 2.48 -8.07
CA GLY A 442 -2.39 2.36 -6.77
C GLY A 442 -2.03 3.48 -5.80
N PRO A 443 -0.75 3.66 -5.46
CA PRO A 443 -0.29 4.79 -4.65
C PRO A 443 -0.72 6.15 -5.18
N LEU A 444 -0.65 6.35 -6.51
CA LEU A 444 -1.08 7.59 -7.14
C LEU A 444 -2.58 7.84 -6.92
N MET A 445 -3.42 6.82 -7.09
CA MET A 445 -4.86 6.90 -6.84
C MET A 445 -5.15 7.25 -5.38
N ALA A 446 -4.62 6.47 -4.44
CA ALA A 446 -4.85 6.66 -3.01
C ALA A 446 -4.43 8.07 -2.54
N LYS A 447 -3.22 8.49 -2.89
CA LYS A 447 -2.70 9.80 -2.45
C LYS A 447 -3.40 10.98 -3.11
N SER A 448 -3.79 10.87 -4.39
CA SER A 448 -4.50 11.95 -5.09
C SER A 448 -5.95 12.10 -4.63
N VAL A 449 -6.66 10.98 -4.49
CA VAL A 449 -8.09 10.98 -4.15
C VAL A 449 -8.28 11.07 -2.63
N GLU A 450 -7.82 10.05 -1.92
CA GLU A 450 -8.16 9.87 -0.51
C GLU A 450 -7.41 10.82 0.42
N ASP A 451 -6.14 11.13 0.12
CA ASP A 451 -5.29 11.96 0.98
C ASP A 451 -5.11 13.41 0.46
N THR A 452 -5.64 13.75 -0.72
CA THR A 452 -5.58 15.12 -1.26
C THR A 452 -6.97 15.66 -1.57
N LEU A 453 -7.66 15.11 -2.57
CA LEU A 453 -8.95 15.61 -3.01
C LEU A 453 -9.99 15.62 -1.87
N PHE A 454 -10.14 14.51 -1.15
CA PHE A 454 -11.12 14.37 -0.07
C PHE A 454 -10.84 15.24 1.17
N PHE A 455 -9.64 15.79 1.28
CA PHE A 455 -9.30 16.78 2.31
C PHE A 455 -9.45 18.22 1.85
N ARG A 456 -9.44 18.47 0.54
CA ARG A 456 -9.65 19.80 -0.05
C ARG A 456 -11.12 20.07 -0.31
N HIS A 457 -11.84 19.05 -0.74
CA HIS A 457 -13.24 19.13 -1.12
C HIS A 457 -14.14 18.66 0.03
N ASN A 458 -14.65 19.59 0.84
CA ASN A 458 -15.30 19.30 2.12
C ASN A 458 -16.85 19.29 2.07
N LEU A 459 -17.44 19.39 0.89
CA LEU A 459 -18.90 19.47 0.74
C LEU A 459 -19.60 18.19 1.24
N GLU A 460 -19.11 17.03 0.81
CA GLU A 460 -19.75 15.73 1.03
C GLU A 460 -18.88 14.84 1.90
N LEU A 461 -18.63 15.29 3.12
CA LEU A 461 -17.74 14.56 4.05
C LEU A 461 -18.15 13.10 4.29
N ALA A 462 -19.44 12.79 4.15
CA ALA A 462 -19.94 11.42 4.29
C ALA A 462 -19.51 10.51 3.13
N LEU A 463 -19.32 11.08 1.93
CA LEU A 463 -18.85 10.37 0.73
C LEU A 463 -17.33 10.39 0.57
N ASN A 464 -16.61 11.27 1.31
CA ASN A 464 -15.16 11.38 1.27
C ASN A 464 -14.53 10.30 2.15
N GLU A 465 -14.50 9.06 1.66
CA GLU A 465 -14.00 7.92 2.40
C GLU A 465 -13.19 6.97 1.50
N VAL A 466 -12.37 6.10 2.12
CA VAL A 466 -11.60 5.08 1.39
C VAL A 466 -12.53 4.23 0.52
N GLY A 467 -12.18 4.10 -0.75
CA GLY A 467 -12.96 3.36 -1.75
C GLY A 467 -14.13 4.12 -2.35
N ALA A 468 -14.41 5.36 -1.92
CA ALA A 468 -15.45 6.19 -2.51
C ALA A 468 -15.05 6.72 -3.89
N ASP A 469 -16.04 6.93 -4.76
CA ASP A 469 -15.84 7.56 -6.06
C ASP A 469 -15.64 9.08 -5.86
N PRO A 470 -14.56 9.67 -6.40
CA PRO A 470 -14.34 11.11 -6.31
C PRO A 470 -15.36 11.93 -7.12
N THR A 471 -16.06 11.28 -8.05
CA THR A 471 -17.09 11.91 -8.89
C THR A 471 -18.45 11.33 -8.52
N PRO A 472 -19.30 12.09 -7.79
CA PRO A 472 -20.60 11.60 -7.37
C PRO A 472 -21.45 11.17 -8.55
N ARG A 473 -22.29 10.21 -8.28
CA ARG A 473 -23.29 9.71 -9.24
C ARG A 473 -24.66 9.74 -8.60
N ALA A 474 -25.68 9.98 -9.43
CA ALA A 474 -27.06 9.94 -8.95
C ALA A 474 -27.36 8.62 -8.22
N PHE A 475 -28.05 8.73 -7.09
CA PHE A 475 -28.47 7.60 -6.30
C PHE A 475 -29.40 6.66 -7.11
N SER A 476 -29.30 5.37 -6.83
CA SER A 476 -30.21 4.37 -7.38
C SER A 476 -30.32 3.14 -6.47
N LEU A 477 -31.46 2.96 -5.84
CA LEU A 477 -31.75 1.79 -5.03
C LEU A 477 -31.65 0.48 -5.85
N SER A 478 -32.07 0.53 -7.11
CA SER A 478 -31.93 -0.61 -8.02
C SER A 478 -30.47 -0.98 -8.25
N ARG A 479 -29.58 0.01 -8.40
CA ARG A 479 -28.14 -0.19 -8.54
C ARG A 479 -27.55 -0.80 -7.27
N PHE A 480 -27.87 -0.27 -6.10
CA PHE A 480 -27.43 -0.85 -4.82
C PHE A 480 -27.80 -2.34 -4.72
N HIS A 481 -29.06 -2.68 -4.99
CA HIS A 481 -29.47 -4.09 -4.99
C HIS A 481 -28.78 -4.93 -6.05
N GLN A 482 -28.46 -4.38 -7.20
CA GLN A 482 -27.69 -5.06 -8.24
C GLN A 482 -26.25 -5.32 -7.78
N GLU A 483 -25.59 -4.32 -7.21
CA GLU A 483 -24.24 -4.44 -6.64
C GLU A 483 -24.19 -5.50 -5.54
N MET A 484 -25.18 -5.53 -4.65
CA MET A 484 -25.27 -6.55 -3.59
C MET A 484 -25.49 -7.97 -4.16
N ARG A 485 -26.28 -8.11 -5.23
CA ARG A 485 -26.44 -9.42 -5.92
C ARG A 485 -25.14 -9.87 -6.59
N ILE A 486 -24.45 -8.96 -7.26
CA ILE A 486 -23.13 -9.25 -7.88
C ILE A 486 -22.15 -9.68 -6.79
N ARG A 487 -22.09 -8.93 -5.69
CA ARG A 487 -21.22 -9.24 -4.55
C ARG A 487 -21.54 -10.63 -3.98
N LEU A 488 -22.81 -10.94 -3.72
CA LEU A 488 -23.23 -12.24 -3.24
C LEU A 488 -22.84 -13.39 -4.20
N ALA A 489 -22.93 -13.15 -5.51
CA ALA A 489 -22.61 -14.17 -6.50
C ALA A 489 -21.08 -14.40 -6.67
N ARG A 490 -20.27 -13.36 -6.50
CA ARG A 490 -18.83 -13.40 -6.80
C ARG A 490 -17.93 -13.55 -5.58
N GLN A 491 -18.33 -13.02 -4.44
CA GLN A 491 -17.57 -13.03 -3.20
C GLN A 491 -18.50 -13.15 -1.97
N PRO A 492 -19.24 -14.29 -1.88
CA PRO A 492 -20.27 -14.47 -0.84
C PRO A 492 -19.71 -14.42 0.57
N ASP A 493 -18.44 -14.77 0.73
CA ASP A 493 -17.74 -14.89 2.00
C ASP A 493 -16.84 -13.66 2.32
N ALA A 494 -16.96 -12.59 1.53
CA ALA A 494 -16.21 -11.35 1.77
C ALA A 494 -16.63 -10.69 3.10
N LEU A 495 -15.72 -9.90 3.67
CA LEU A 495 -16.03 -9.08 4.84
C LEU A 495 -16.94 -7.91 4.46
N LEU A 496 -17.81 -7.53 5.38
CA LEU A 496 -18.66 -6.35 5.33
C LEU A 496 -18.38 -5.49 6.56
N GLY A 497 -18.40 -4.19 6.40
CA GLY A 497 -18.23 -3.27 7.51
C GLY A 497 -18.79 -1.89 7.18
N THR A 498 -19.07 -1.09 8.19
CA THR A 498 -19.47 0.32 8.07
C THR A 498 -18.28 1.26 8.26
N SER A 499 -17.21 0.77 8.88
CA SER A 499 -15.90 1.42 8.99
C SER A 499 -14.79 0.40 9.14
N THR A 500 -13.54 0.82 8.92
CA THR A 500 -12.33 0.04 9.20
C THR A 500 -11.32 0.92 9.92
N HIS A 501 -10.15 0.36 10.27
CA HIS A 501 -9.04 1.13 10.83
C HIS A 501 -8.41 2.13 9.84
N ASP A 502 -8.68 1.99 8.52
CA ASP A 502 -8.19 2.89 7.47
C ASP A 502 -9.20 3.95 7.06
N THR A 503 -10.47 3.83 7.47
CA THR A 503 -11.47 4.85 7.15
C THR A 503 -11.12 6.16 7.84
N LYS A 504 -11.36 7.28 7.14
CA LYS A 504 -11.07 8.63 7.64
C LYS A 504 -11.84 8.96 8.90
N ARG A 505 -13.04 8.35 9.05
CA ARG A 505 -13.96 8.57 10.18
C ARG A 505 -14.56 7.26 10.65
N GLY A 506 -14.83 7.17 11.96
CA GLY A 506 -15.58 6.06 12.54
C GLY A 506 -17.04 6.06 12.09
N GLU A 507 -17.72 4.93 12.23
CA GLU A 507 -19.08 4.70 11.76
C GLU A 507 -20.12 5.66 12.36
N ASP A 508 -20.02 5.97 13.66
CA ASP A 508 -20.93 6.92 14.32
C ASP A 508 -20.83 8.35 13.76
N ALA A 509 -19.60 8.81 13.46
CA ALA A 509 -19.38 10.10 12.84
C ALA A 509 -19.94 10.13 11.42
N ARG A 510 -19.72 9.06 10.63
CA ARG A 510 -20.25 8.93 9.28
C ARG A 510 -21.77 8.89 9.24
N ALA A 511 -22.40 8.13 10.17
CA ALA A 511 -23.85 8.06 10.28
C ALA A 511 -24.48 9.44 10.52
N ARG A 512 -23.83 10.29 11.31
CA ARG A 512 -24.29 11.69 11.52
C ARG A 512 -24.10 12.56 10.28
N LEU A 513 -23.01 12.36 9.53
CA LEU A 513 -22.72 13.15 8.34
C LEU A 513 -23.72 12.88 7.20
N TYR A 514 -24.29 11.66 7.10
CA TYR A 514 -25.33 11.38 6.10
C TYR A 514 -26.53 12.30 6.25
N THR A 515 -26.88 12.74 7.47
CA THR A 515 -28.03 13.60 7.73
C THR A 515 -27.86 15.03 7.23
N LEU A 516 -26.65 15.47 6.84
CA LEU A 516 -26.43 16.81 6.29
C LEU A 516 -27.23 17.05 5.01
N THR A 517 -27.38 16.01 4.19
CA THR A 517 -28.15 16.10 2.94
C THR A 517 -29.67 16.08 3.17
N GLU A 518 -30.17 15.71 4.36
CA GLU A 518 -31.59 15.74 4.70
C GLU A 518 -32.12 17.16 4.98
N ALA A 519 -31.23 18.09 5.36
CA ALA A 519 -31.60 19.47 5.72
C ALA A 519 -30.51 20.49 5.28
N PRO A 520 -30.27 20.65 3.98
CA PRO A 520 -29.17 21.48 3.46
C PRO A 520 -29.31 22.97 3.85
N GLU A 521 -30.52 23.52 3.87
CA GLU A 521 -30.76 24.92 4.27
C GLU A 521 -30.31 25.17 5.71
N ARG A 522 -30.69 24.27 6.62
CA ARG A 522 -30.31 24.37 8.04
C ARG A 522 -28.80 24.28 8.23
N TRP A 523 -28.13 23.51 7.39
CA TRP A 523 -26.68 23.43 7.37
C TRP A 523 -26.08 24.75 6.87
N GLY A 524 -26.62 25.31 5.77
CA GLY A 524 -26.22 26.61 5.22
C GLY A 524 -26.32 27.76 6.22
N GLU A 525 -27.41 27.80 7.02
CA GLU A 525 -27.59 28.79 8.10
C GLU A 525 -26.48 28.75 9.17
N ASN A 526 -25.80 27.60 9.34
CA ASN A 526 -24.68 27.47 10.28
C ASN A 526 -23.31 27.79 9.66
N LEU A 527 -23.22 27.89 8.34
CA LEU A 527 -21.98 28.26 7.64
C LEU A 527 -21.82 29.77 7.52
N THR A 528 -22.90 30.55 7.58
CA THR A 528 -22.92 32.02 7.52
C THR A 528 -22.91 32.62 8.93
#